data_1a4d19e0c6569a453332cf4dcf96ffed
#
_entry.id   1a4d19e0c6569a453332cf4dcf96ffed
#
_cell.length_a   1.000
_cell.length_b   1.000
_cell.length_c   1.000
_cell.angle_alpha   90.00
_cell.angle_beta   90.00
_cell.angle_gamma   90.00
#
_symmetry.space_group_name_H-M   'P 1'
#
loop_
_entity.id
_entity.type
_entity.pdbx_description
1 polymer ?
#
loop_
_entity_poly.entity_id
_entity_poly.type
_entity_poly.pdbx_seq_one_letter_code
_entity_poly.pdbx_strand_id
1 'polypeptide(L)'
;MLSAAQYLAWRSNSIVENTAPREMLRGAQHDKFLFSPSPMPYVFLFLAIISEVIGTSALAASNQFTKLVPSLITVAGYGLGFYFFSFALKAIPMGVAYAIWGGVGIVLVTIIGFVFLKQKLDLPALAGIALIVIGVLVMQLFSKTISH
;
A
#
# COMPACT_ATOMS: atom_id res chain seq x y z
N MET A 1 -24.52 40.01 35.26
CA MET A 1 -25.79 39.48 34.69
C MET A 1 -25.59 39.35 33.17
N LEU A 2 -25.62 38.15 32.64
CA LEU A 2 -25.58 37.91 31.17
C LEU A 2 -26.89 38.41 30.57
N SER A 3 -26.83 39.09 29.42
CA SER A 3 -28.06 39.51 28.73
C SER A 3 -28.84 38.27 28.25
N ALA A 4 -30.15 38.41 28.11
CA ALA A 4 -31.01 37.30 27.64
C ALA A 4 -30.52 36.71 26.30
N ALA A 5 -29.97 37.55 25.43
CA ALA A 5 -29.38 37.12 24.14
C ALA A 5 -28.12 36.25 24.33
N GLN A 6 -27.26 36.59 25.29
CA GLN A 6 -26.06 35.81 25.60
C GLN A 6 -26.41 34.45 26.24
N TYR A 7 -27.43 34.42 27.08
CA TYR A 7 -27.93 33.20 27.69
C TYR A 7 -28.55 32.26 26.66
N LEU A 8 -29.34 32.79 25.71
CA LEU A 8 -29.92 31.98 24.62
C LEU A 8 -28.88 31.46 23.66
N ALA A 9 -27.85 32.24 23.33
CA ALA A 9 -26.73 31.81 22.52
C ALA A 9 -25.91 30.69 23.19
N TRP A 10 -25.64 30.82 24.50
CA TRP A 10 -24.97 29.80 25.28
C TRP A 10 -25.79 28.51 25.37
N ARG A 11 -27.08 28.60 25.56
CA ARG A 11 -28.02 27.48 25.63
C ARG A 11 -28.14 26.78 24.27
N SER A 12 -28.16 27.51 23.16
CA SER A 12 -28.14 26.95 21.80
C SER A 12 -26.87 26.19 21.53
N ASN A 13 -25.70 26.73 21.87
CA ASN A 13 -24.40 26.04 21.69
C ASN A 13 -24.30 24.80 22.59
N SER A 14 -24.74 24.84 23.83
CA SER A 14 -24.66 23.68 24.72
C SER A 14 -25.62 22.54 24.31
N ILE A 15 -26.72 22.87 23.64
CA ILE A 15 -27.64 21.87 23.07
C ILE A 15 -27.01 21.23 21.83
N VAL A 16 -26.35 22.03 20.97
CA VAL A 16 -25.65 21.51 19.76
C VAL A 16 -24.48 20.62 20.14
N GLU A 17 -23.71 21.00 21.16
CA GLU A 17 -22.62 20.14 21.66
C GLU A 17 -23.11 18.83 22.30
N ASN A 18 -24.26 18.85 22.96
CA ASN A 18 -24.80 17.66 23.65
C ASN A 18 -25.64 16.76 22.73
N THR A 19 -26.03 17.25 21.55
CA THR A 19 -26.80 16.49 20.53
C THR A 19 -25.96 16.06 19.32
N ALA A 20 -24.66 16.37 19.29
CA ALA A 20 -23.77 15.71 18.34
C ALA A 20 -23.90 14.19 18.55
N PRO A 21 -24.44 13.44 17.58
CA PRO A 21 -24.73 12.03 17.79
C PRO A 21 -23.45 11.37 18.26
N ARG A 22 -23.51 10.66 19.39
CA ARG A 22 -22.38 9.85 19.90
C ARG A 22 -21.84 8.90 18.84
N GLU A 23 -22.64 8.63 17.85
CA GLU A 23 -22.29 7.87 16.66
C GLU A 23 -21.34 8.60 15.71
N MET A 24 -21.44 9.94 15.57
CA MET A 24 -20.46 10.73 14.81
C MET A 24 -19.09 10.75 15.51
N LEU A 25 -19.07 10.86 16.83
CA LEU A 25 -17.81 10.78 17.59
C LEU A 25 -17.25 9.37 17.60
N ARG A 26 -18.09 8.35 17.61
CA ARG A 26 -17.69 6.95 17.44
C ARG A 26 -17.13 6.69 16.03
N GLY A 27 -17.77 7.23 14.99
CA GLY A 27 -17.25 7.16 13.62
C GLY A 27 -15.88 7.82 13.50
N ALA A 28 -15.74 9.05 13.98
CA ALA A 28 -14.48 9.78 13.96
C ALA A 28 -13.37 9.13 14.80
N GLN A 29 -13.71 8.46 15.90
CA GLN A 29 -12.74 7.67 16.69
C GLN A 29 -12.41 6.33 16.03
N HIS A 30 -13.38 5.69 15.37
CA HIS A 30 -13.15 4.47 14.62
C HIS A 30 -12.27 4.73 13.40
N ASP A 31 -12.50 5.85 12.72
CA ASP A 31 -11.66 6.28 11.57
C ASP A 31 -10.23 6.61 12.02
N LYS A 32 -10.03 7.23 13.17
CA LYS A 32 -8.69 7.48 13.75
C LYS A 32 -7.97 6.19 14.16
N PHE A 33 -8.70 5.17 14.59
CA PHE A 33 -8.12 3.87 14.94
C PHE A 33 -7.73 3.07 13.70
N LEU A 34 -8.50 3.22 12.61
CA LEU A 34 -8.20 2.58 11.31
C LEU A 34 -7.05 3.27 10.56
N PHE A 35 -6.82 4.57 10.83
CA PHE A 35 -5.75 5.38 10.23
C PHE A 35 -4.56 5.61 11.15
N SER A 36 -4.40 4.85 12.22
CA SER A 36 -3.12 4.82 12.95
C SER A 36 -2.04 4.37 11.97
N PRO A 37 -0.90 5.08 11.86
CA PRO A 37 0.23 4.66 11.02
C PRO A 37 0.93 3.46 11.68
N SER A 38 0.22 2.34 11.76
CA SER A 38 0.83 1.09 12.17
C SER A 38 1.72 0.62 11.02
N PRO A 39 2.91 0.09 11.26
CA PRO A 39 3.77 -0.46 10.22
C PRO A 39 3.16 -1.69 9.53
N MET A 40 2.08 -2.24 10.10
CA MET A 40 1.44 -3.49 9.64
C MET A 40 0.99 -3.48 8.17
N PRO A 41 0.33 -2.43 7.61
CA PRO A 41 -0.04 -2.43 6.20
C PRO A 41 1.16 -2.50 5.25
N TYR A 42 2.25 -1.83 5.60
CA TYR A 42 3.49 -1.89 4.82
C TYR A 42 4.19 -3.24 4.93
N VAL A 43 4.09 -3.93 6.08
CA VAL A 43 4.56 -5.31 6.23
C VAL A 43 3.78 -6.25 5.31
N PHE A 44 2.44 -6.13 5.25
CA PHE A 44 1.63 -6.90 4.32
C PHE A 44 1.97 -6.60 2.86
N LEU A 45 2.22 -5.33 2.52
CA LEU A 45 2.66 -4.94 1.19
C LEU A 45 4.03 -5.56 0.84
N PHE A 46 4.96 -5.55 1.78
CA PHE A 46 6.27 -6.18 1.60
C PHE A 46 6.16 -7.69 1.41
N LEU A 47 5.34 -8.38 2.21
CA LEU A 47 5.08 -9.81 2.05
C LEU A 47 4.42 -10.13 0.70
N ALA A 48 3.52 -9.26 0.23
CA ALA A 48 2.93 -9.38 -1.10
C ALA A 48 3.99 -9.32 -2.20
N ILE A 49 4.90 -8.33 -2.13
CA ILE A 49 5.98 -8.16 -3.09
C ILE A 49 6.93 -9.38 -3.08
N ILE A 50 7.33 -9.86 -1.91
CA ILE A 50 8.20 -11.05 -1.83
C ILE A 50 7.52 -12.29 -2.42
N SER A 51 6.24 -12.50 -2.10
CA SER A 51 5.47 -13.64 -2.64
C SER A 51 5.36 -13.57 -4.17
N GLU A 52 5.13 -12.37 -4.73
CA GLU A 52 5.09 -12.15 -6.17
C GLU A 52 6.45 -12.39 -6.81
N VAL A 53 7.54 -11.88 -6.23
CA VAL A 53 8.91 -12.07 -6.76
C VAL A 53 9.27 -13.55 -6.81
N ILE A 54 8.89 -14.33 -5.80
CA ILE A 54 9.05 -15.79 -5.79
C ILE A 54 8.22 -16.41 -6.93
N GLY A 55 6.94 -16.01 -7.05
CA GLY A 55 6.03 -16.47 -8.10
C GLY A 55 6.56 -16.17 -9.50
N THR A 56 7.02 -14.95 -9.75
CA THR A 56 7.58 -14.51 -11.03
C THR A 56 8.87 -15.25 -11.37
N SER A 57 9.75 -15.48 -10.39
CA SER A 57 10.98 -16.25 -10.58
C SER A 57 10.69 -17.72 -10.93
N ALA A 58 9.70 -18.30 -10.25
CA ALA A 58 9.24 -19.66 -10.55
C ALA A 58 8.55 -19.75 -11.92
N LEU A 59 7.81 -18.70 -12.31
CA LEU A 59 7.20 -18.61 -13.64
C LEU A 59 8.25 -18.68 -14.74
N ALA A 60 9.34 -17.91 -14.59
CA ALA A 60 10.46 -17.97 -15.54
C ALA A 60 11.07 -19.39 -15.62
N ALA A 61 11.13 -20.12 -14.52
CA ALA A 61 11.64 -21.49 -14.47
C ALA A 61 10.64 -22.56 -14.93
N SER A 62 9.33 -22.22 -15.02
CA SER A 62 8.25 -23.17 -15.33
C SER A 62 8.20 -23.62 -16.78
N ASN A 63 8.91 -22.92 -17.66
CA ASN A 63 8.88 -23.14 -19.10
C ASN A 63 7.43 -23.21 -19.64
N GLN A 64 6.72 -22.08 -19.53
CA GLN A 64 5.31 -21.94 -19.97
C GLN A 64 4.35 -22.95 -19.30
N PHE A 65 4.54 -23.15 -17.98
CA PHE A 65 3.76 -24.08 -17.15
C PHE A 65 3.89 -25.56 -17.53
N THR A 66 4.92 -25.95 -18.28
CA THR A 66 5.16 -27.36 -18.62
C THR A 66 5.79 -28.14 -17.46
N LYS A 67 6.49 -27.46 -16.54
CA LYS A 67 7.11 -28.07 -15.35
C LYS A 67 6.21 -27.89 -14.14
N LEU A 68 5.73 -28.99 -13.56
CA LEU A 68 4.72 -29.00 -12.50
C LEU A 68 5.15 -28.22 -11.26
N VAL A 69 6.36 -28.49 -10.71
CA VAL A 69 6.83 -27.88 -9.45
C VAL A 69 6.93 -26.36 -9.55
N PRO A 70 7.68 -25.76 -10.52
CA PRO A 70 7.71 -24.31 -10.64
C PRO A 70 6.34 -23.71 -10.95
N SER A 71 5.47 -24.41 -11.69
CA SER A 71 4.11 -23.92 -11.97
C SER A 71 3.26 -23.82 -10.70
N LEU A 72 3.35 -24.81 -9.81
CA LEU A 72 2.66 -24.76 -8.51
C LEU A 72 3.19 -23.63 -7.63
N ILE A 73 4.51 -23.41 -7.60
CA ILE A 73 5.13 -22.30 -6.86
C ILE A 73 4.67 -20.97 -7.43
N THR A 74 4.54 -20.84 -8.74
CA THR A 74 4.01 -19.65 -9.41
C THR A 74 2.59 -19.34 -8.95
N VAL A 75 1.69 -20.31 -9.02
CA VAL A 75 0.28 -20.13 -8.62
C VAL A 75 0.17 -19.79 -7.14
N ALA A 76 0.91 -20.48 -6.27
CA ALA A 76 0.93 -20.21 -4.84
C ALA A 76 1.52 -18.82 -4.54
N GLY A 77 2.62 -18.44 -5.20
CA GLY A 77 3.27 -17.14 -5.03
C GLY A 77 2.36 -15.97 -5.40
N TYR A 78 1.70 -16.03 -6.55
CA TYR A 78 0.73 -14.99 -6.94
C TYR A 78 -0.51 -15.00 -6.04
N GLY A 79 -1.04 -16.17 -5.66
CA GLY A 79 -2.18 -16.28 -4.76
C GLY A 79 -1.91 -15.64 -3.40
N LEU A 80 -0.76 -15.94 -2.79
CA LEU A 80 -0.32 -15.33 -1.54
C LEU A 80 -0.02 -13.84 -1.71
N GLY A 81 0.58 -13.42 -2.82
CA GLY A 81 0.84 -12.03 -3.15
C GLY A 81 -0.44 -11.20 -3.14
N PHE A 82 -1.47 -11.61 -3.88
CA PHE A 82 -2.76 -10.93 -3.88
C PHE A 82 -3.49 -11.01 -2.54
N TYR A 83 -3.36 -12.11 -1.83
CA TYR A 83 -3.92 -12.25 -0.49
C TYR A 83 -3.34 -11.19 0.46
N PHE A 84 -2.03 -11.10 0.58
CA PHE A 84 -1.39 -10.08 1.43
C PHE A 84 -1.64 -8.65 0.93
N PHE A 85 -1.64 -8.44 -0.38
CA PHE A 85 -1.94 -7.14 -0.97
C PHE A 85 -3.32 -6.64 -0.59
N SER A 86 -4.32 -7.52 -0.50
CA SER A 86 -5.67 -7.16 -0.08
C SER A 86 -5.73 -6.56 1.33
N PHE A 87 -4.83 -7.00 2.24
CA PHE A 87 -4.72 -6.41 3.58
C PHE A 87 -4.04 -5.04 3.54
N ALA A 88 -3.03 -4.86 2.71
CA ALA A 88 -2.37 -3.57 2.54
C ALA A 88 -3.34 -2.49 2.02
N LEU A 89 -4.23 -2.85 1.09
CA LEU A 89 -5.23 -1.94 0.52
C LEU A 89 -6.29 -1.45 1.51
N LYS A 90 -6.42 -2.07 2.69
CA LYS A 90 -7.33 -1.59 3.73
C LYS A 90 -6.89 -0.26 4.35
N ALA A 91 -5.59 0.06 4.29
CA ALA A 91 -5.03 1.25 4.92
C ALA A 91 -4.19 2.11 3.97
N ILE A 92 -3.71 1.55 2.85
CA ILE A 92 -2.89 2.27 1.87
C ILE A 92 -3.77 2.55 0.64
N PRO A 93 -3.88 3.81 0.17
CA PRO A 93 -4.57 4.13 -1.07
C PRO A 93 -4.05 3.29 -2.24
N MET A 94 -4.96 2.78 -3.08
CA MET A 94 -4.64 1.82 -4.13
C MET A 94 -3.51 2.28 -5.06
N GLY A 95 -3.53 3.55 -5.50
CA GLY A 95 -2.48 4.10 -6.37
C GLY A 95 -1.11 4.11 -5.72
N VAL A 96 -1.05 4.41 -4.41
CA VAL A 96 0.20 4.41 -3.61
C VAL A 96 0.71 2.99 -3.43
N ALA A 97 -0.18 2.06 -3.05
CA ALA A 97 0.18 0.65 -2.87
C ALA A 97 0.74 0.06 -4.18
N TYR A 98 0.10 0.32 -5.32
CA TYR A 98 0.57 -0.12 -6.64
C TYR A 98 1.90 0.50 -7.04
N ALA A 99 2.13 1.77 -6.76
CA ALA A 99 3.39 2.42 -7.09
C ALA A 99 4.55 1.87 -6.26
N ILE A 100 4.34 1.63 -4.95
CA ILE A 100 5.36 0.99 -4.11
C ILE A 100 5.61 -0.44 -4.59
N TRP A 101 4.55 -1.19 -4.81
CA TRP A 101 4.62 -2.57 -5.27
C TRP A 101 5.39 -2.67 -6.60
N GLY A 102 4.98 -1.89 -7.61
CA GLY A 102 5.66 -1.86 -8.90
C GLY A 102 7.11 -1.40 -8.81
N GLY A 103 7.38 -0.32 -8.05
CA GLY A 103 8.74 0.21 -7.90
C GLY A 103 9.68 -0.75 -7.17
N VAL A 104 9.28 -1.31 -6.04
CA VAL A 104 10.10 -2.27 -5.29
C VAL A 104 10.16 -3.60 -6.02
N GLY A 105 9.04 -4.08 -6.58
CA GLY A 105 8.96 -5.33 -7.33
C GLY A 105 9.90 -5.35 -8.52
N ILE A 106 9.91 -4.29 -9.35
CA ILE A 106 10.79 -4.23 -10.53
C ILE A 106 12.28 -4.25 -10.14
N VAL A 107 12.65 -3.59 -9.05
CA VAL A 107 14.04 -3.61 -8.55
C VAL A 107 14.43 -5.03 -8.14
N LEU A 108 13.59 -5.71 -7.35
CA LEU A 108 13.87 -7.06 -6.87
C LEU A 108 13.93 -8.08 -8.01
N VAL A 109 12.95 -8.05 -8.93
CA VAL A 109 12.94 -8.94 -10.10
C VAL A 109 14.14 -8.68 -11.00
N THR A 110 14.53 -7.42 -11.17
CA THR A 110 15.74 -7.05 -11.93
C THR A 110 17.01 -7.61 -11.30
N ILE A 111 17.16 -7.50 -9.98
CA ILE A 111 18.32 -8.06 -9.25
C ILE A 111 18.36 -9.59 -9.42
N ILE A 112 17.21 -10.26 -9.28
CA ILE A 112 17.12 -11.70 -9.46
C ILE A 112 17.44 -12.10 -10.89
N GLY A 113 16.89 -11.38 -11.88
CA GLY A 113 17.17 -11.59 -13.29
C GLY A 113 18.67 -11.47 -13.61
N PHE A 114 19.32 -10.46 -13.05
CA PHE A 114 20.76 -10.25 -13.22
C PHE A 114 21.60 -11.35 -12.55
N VAL A 115 21.31 -11.66 -11.26
CA VAL A 115 22.12 -12.57 -10.45
C VAL A 115 21.89 -14.04 -10.84
N PHE A 116 20.64 -14.46 -10.95
CA PHE A 116 20.28 -15.88 -11.15
C PHE A 116 20.07 -16.27 -12.60
N LEU A 117 19.46 -15.38 -13.38
CA LEU A 117 19.16 -15.66 -14.79
C LEU A 117 20.23 -15.11 -15.74
N LYS A 118 21.29 -14.45 -15.20
CA LYS A 118 22.40 -13.85 -15.95
C LYS A 118 21.93 -12.90 -17.07
N GLN A 119 20.80 -12.25 -16.86
CA GLN A 119 20.26 -11.27 -17.80
C GLN A 119 21.15 -10.02 -17.79
N LYS A 120 21.56 -9.58 -18.98
CA LYS A 120 22.34 -8.33 -19.12
C LYS A 120 21.37 -7.17 -19.25
N LEU A 121 21.54 -6.16 -18.39
CA LEU A 121 20.82 -4.90 -18.46
C LEU A 121 21.68 -3.90 -19.23
N ASP A 122 21.08 -3.23 -20.18
CA ASP A 122 21.68 -2.11 -20.88
C ASP A 122 21.47 -0.78 -20.11
N LEU A 123 22.19 0.25 -20.50
CA LEU A 123 22.08 1.57 -19.89
C LEU A 123 20.66 2.17 -19.95
N PRO A 124 19.89 2.07 -21.06
CA PRO A 124 18.52 2.51 -21.11
C PRO A 124 17.60 1.79 -20.11
N ALA A 125 17.77 0.48 -19.91
CA ALA A 125 16.98 -0.27 -18.92
C ALA A 125 17.29 0.19 -17.50
N LEU A 126 18.56 0.39 -17.15
CA LEU A 126 18.97 0.92 -15.84
C LEU A 126 18.43 2.33 -15.62
N ALA A 127 18.49 3.21 -16.62
CA ALA A 127 17.92 4.54 -16.54
C ALA A 127 16.41 4.51 -16.33
N GLY A 128 15.68 3.64 -17.04
CA GLY A 128 14.23 3.46 -16.87
C GLY A 128 13.85 3.00 -15.47
N ILE A 129 14.56 2.01 -14.92
CA ILE A 129 14.35 1.54 -13.55
C ILE A 129 14.64 2.65 -12.53
N ALA A 130 15.72 3.39 -12.70
CA ALA A 130 16.05 4.51 -11.83
C ALA A 130 14.94 5.58 -11.83
N LEU A 131 14.39 5.92 -13.00
CA LEU A 131 13.27 6.88 -13.10
C LEU A 131 12.01 6.38 -12.40
N ILE A 132 11.70 5.08 -12.46
CA ILE A 132 10.56 4.49 -11.74
C ILE A 132 10.78 4.63 -10.23
N VAL A 133 11.95 4.27 -9.73
CA VAL A 133 12.29 4.39 -8.30
C VAL A 133 12.21 5.83 -7.84
N ILE A 134 12.78 6.78 -8.59
CA ILE A 134 12.70 8.21 -8.30
C ILE A 134 11.24 8.68 -8.27
N GLY A 135 10.43 8.28 -9.25
CA GLY A 135 9.00 8.61 -9.30
C GLY A 135 8.23 8.12 -8.06
N VAL A 136 8.50 6.90 -7.60
CA VAL A 136 7.91 6.35 -6.38
C VAL A 136 8.36 7.15 -5.14
N LEU A 137 9.64 7.50 -5.05
CA LEU A 137 10.17 8.30 -3.94
C LEU A 137 9.56 9.71 -3.92
N VAL A 138 9.43 10.36 -5.07
CA VAL A 138 8.78 11.68 -5.19
C VAL A 138 7.32 11.59 -4.71
N MET A 139 6.60 10.57 -5.11
CA MET A 139 5.22 10.36 -4.68
C MET A 139 5.15 10.14 -3.16
N GLN A 140 6.01 9.33 -2.59
CA GLN A 140 6.02 9.05 -1.14
C GLN A 140 6.39 10.26 -0.29
N LEU A 141 7.30 11.11 -0.79
CA LEU A 141 7.82 12.25 -0.01
C LEU A 141 6.98 13.52 -0.19
N PHE A 142 6.37 13.71 -1.36
CA PHE A 142 5.75 14.99 -1.73
C PHE A 142 4.24 14.90 -1.99
N SER A 143 3.66 13.71 -2.17
CA SER A 143 2.24 13.59 -2.45
C SER A 143 1.40 13.76 -1.18
N LYS A 144 0.48 14.72 -1.22
CA LYS A 144 -0.54 14.93 -0.19
C LYS A 144 -1.68 13.89 -0.25
N THR A 145 -1.72 13.07 -1.28
CA THR A 145 -2.71 11.99 -1.44
C THR A 145 -2.48 10.86 -0.43
N ILE A 146 -1.27 10.79 0.13
CA ILE A 146 -0.91 9.95 1.28
C ILE A 146 -1.23 10.76 2.53
N SER A 147 -2.47 11.18 2.67
CA SER A 147 -2.91 11.90 3.86
C SER A 147 -2.84 10.98 5.06
N HIS A 148 -1.95 11.33 5.94
CA HIS A 148 -1.79 10.75 7.27
C HIS A 148 -2.91 11.17 8.20
#